data_ce9c8fe154f0060c9f949fab5e677dfd
#
_entry.id   ce9c8fe154f0060c9f949fab5e677dfd
#
_cell.length_a   1.000
_cell.length_b   1.000
_cell.length_c   1.000
_cell.angle_alpha   90.00
_cell.angle_beta   90.00
_cell.angle_gamma   90.00
#
_symmetry.space_group_name_H-M   'P 1'
#
loop_
_entity.id
_entity.type
_entity.pdbx_description
1 polymer ?
#
loop_
_entity_poly.entity_id
_entity_poly.type
_entity_poly.pdbx_seq_one_letter_code
_entity_poly.pdbx_strand_id
1 'polypeptide(L)'
;ITAPTVETSPWKLWFSRTWAYAQREAMELRHDAIRLAFAIIGPLVVLCASTWGLSFDVEKVRYSVLDRDQSTDSRRLIDHFRGSTYFEELPPLGDADQIDQQLRSARSWLVIDIPPGFGRDLIAHRQPEVGFFVDGGSLVRAAHTANSARAVTMEHALAFGRSTPGASIPEL
;
A
#
# COMPACT_ATOMS: atom_id res chain seq x y z
N ILE A 1 7.89 58.11 -40.93
CA ILE A 1 6.95 57.77 -39.87
C ILE A 1 6.94 56.25 -39.79
N THR A 2 7.79 55.69 -38.92
CA THR A 2 7.85 54.24 -38.63
C THR A 2 6.80 53.88 -37.60
N ALA A 3 5.82 53.08 -38.00
CA ALA A 3 4.83 52.52 -37.09
C ALA A 3 5.50 51.58 -36.09
N PRO A 4 5.14 51.62 -34.78
CA PRO A 4 5.70 50.70 -33.82
C PRO A 4 5.17 49.29 -34.09
N THR A 5 6.08 48.37 -34.40
CA THR A 5 5.77 46.92 -34.43
C THR A 5 5.61 46.46 -33.02
N VAL A 6 4.35 46.26 -32.59
CA VAL A 6 4.03 45.65 -31.32
C VAL A 6 4.35 44.14 -31.44
N GLU A 7 5.53 43.72 -30.97
CA GLU A 7 5.86 42.31 -30.81
C GLU A 7 5.00 41.71 -29.72
N THR A 8 3.84 41.24 -30.11
CA THR A 8 3.00 40.44 -29.19
C THR A 8 3.56 39.03 -29.12
N SER A 9 4.11 38.65 -27.99
CA SER A 9 4.63 37.32 -27.76
C SER A 9 3.60 36.24 -28.13
N PRO A 10 3.95 35.19 -28.90
CA PRO A 10 3.02 34.22 -29.45
C PRO A 10 2.17 33.50 -28.35
N TRP A 11 2.70 33.31 -27.14
CA TRP A 11 1.98 32.70 -26.04
C TRP A 11 0.87 33.61 -25.49
N LYS A 12 1.05 34.93 -25.50
CA LYS A 12 0.01 35.89 -25.09
C LYS A 12 -1.17 35.91 -26.07
N LEU A 13 -0.89 35.79 -27.34
CA LEU A 13 -1.92 35.68 -28.39
C LEU A 13 -2.67 34.37 -28.29
N TRP A 14 -1.99 33.26 -27.98
CA TRP A 14 -2.61 31.96 -27.73
C TRP A 14 -3.50 32.01 -26.53
N PHE A 15 -3.02 32.55 -25.41
CA PHE A 15 -3.79 32.68 -24.17
C PHE A 15 -5.02 33.59 -24.33
N SER A 16 -4.90 34.73 -25.02
CA SER A 16 -6.02 35.63 -25.24
C SER A 16 -7.11 35.00 -26.12
N ARG A 17 -6.71 34.26 -27.15
CA ARG A 17 -7.66 33.50 -27.99
C ARG A 17 -8.39 32.41 -27.19
N THR A 18 -7.65 31.61 -26.47
CA THR A 18 -8.22 30.54 -25.61
C THR A 18 -9.18 31.13 -24.59
N TRP A 19 -8.82 32.25 -23.96
CA TRP A 19 -9.67 32.94 -23.01
C TRP A 19 -10.94 33.48 -23.65
N ALA A 20 -10.85 34.07 -24.82
CA ALA A 20 -12.01 34.58 -25.56
C ALA A 20 -12.99 33.45 -25.93
N TYR A 21 -12.48 32.27 -26.34
CA TYR A 21 -13.31 31.08 -26.60
C TYR A 21 -13.94 30.57 -25.30
N ALA A 22 -13.18 30.49 -24.22
CA ALA A 22 -13.70 30.04 -22.94
C ALA A 22 -14.80 30.96 -22.38
N GLN A 23 -14.65 32.29 -22.55
CA GLN A 23 -15.71 33.24 -22.16
C GLN A 23 -16.99 33.07 -23.01
N ARG A 24 -16.85 32.86 -24.31
CA ARG A 24 -18.00 32.62 -25.19
C ARG A 24 -18.73 31.34 -24.79
N GLU A 25 -18.01 30.24 -24.60
CA GLU A 25 -18.56 28.96 -24.17
C GLU A 25 -19.25 29.07 -22.81
N ALA A 26 -18.63 29.79 -21.86
CA ALA A 26 -19.21 30.02 -20.54
C ALA A 26 -20.52 30.84 -20.60
N MET A 27 -20.64 31.80 -21.53
CA MET A 27 -21.88 32.54 -21.73
C MET A 27 -22.97 31.66 -22.36
N GLU A 28 -22.64 30.82 -23.33
CA GLU A 28 -23.59 29.86 -23.92
C GLU A 28 -24.08 28.85 -22.88
N LEU A 29 -23.19 28.31 -22.03
CA LEU A 29 -23.53 27.42 -20.92
C LEU A 29 -24.48 28.06 -19.89
N ARG A 30 -24.32 29.36 -19.60
CA ARG A 30 -25.21 30.06 -18.66
C ARG A 30 -26.66 30.20 -19.18
N HIS A 31 -26.87 30.21 -20.50
CA HIS A 31 -28.21 30.30 -21.09
C HIS A 31 -28.88 28.92 -21.22
N ASP A 32 -28.11 27.84 -21.19
CA ASP A 32 -28.64 26.47 -21.22
C ASP A 32 -28.50 25.83 -19.83
N ALA A 33 -29.52 26.07 -19.00
CA ALA A 33 -29.55 25.55 -17.63
C ALA A 33 -29.44 24.01 -17.56
N ILE A 34 -29.89 23.32 -18.59
CA ILE A 34 -29.83 21.86 -18.64
C ILE A 34 -28.38 21.41 -18.84
N ARG A 35 -27.64 22.01 -19.79
CA ARG A 35 -26.21 21.71 -20.00
C ARG A 35 -25.37 22.07 -18.77
N LEU A 36 -25.64 23.22 -18.16
CA LEU A 36 -24.96 23.62 -16.92
C LEU A 36 -25.21 22.62 -15.78
N ALA A 37 -26.46 22.18 -15.62
CA ALA A 37 -26.80 21.17 -14.62
C ALA A 37 -26.05 19.86 -14.87
N PHE A 38 -26.01 19.36 -16.10
CA PHE A 38 -25.25 18.14 -16.42
C PHE A 38 -23.75 18.29 -16.26
N ALA A 39 -23.20 19.46 -16.59
CA ALA A 39 -21.78 19.74 -16.42
C ALA A 39 -21.32 19.74 -14.94
N ILE A 40 -22.21 20.11 -14.01
CA ILE A 40 -21.91 20.15 -12.57
C ILE A 40 -22.37 18.85 -11.88
N ILE A 41 -23.61 18.44 -12.11
CA ILE A 41 -24.23 17.30 -11.42
C ILE A 41 -23.61 16.00 -11.91
N GLY A 42 -23.28 15.87 -13.21
CA GLY A 42 -22.72 14.66 -13.78
C GLY A 42 -21.43 14.21 -13.08
N PRO A 43 -20.38 15.03 -13.03
CA PRO A 43 -19.17 14.70 -12.28
C PRO A 43 -19.41 14.47 -10.79
N LEU A 44 -20.32 15.23 -10.17
CA LEU A 44 -20.65 15.06 -8.76
C LEU A 44 -21.29 13.70 -8.48
N VAL A 45 -22.23 13.28 -9.32
CA VAL A 45 -22.85 11.95 -9.20
C VAL A 45 -21.83 10.84 -9.39
N VAL A 46 -20.94 10.98 -10.38
CA VAL A 46 -19.85 10.00 -10.58
C VAL A 46 -18.93 9.93 -9.38
N LEU A 47 -18.54 11.06 -8.81
CA LEU A 47 -17.71 11.12 -7.59
C LEU A 47 -18.44 10.48 -6.40
N CYS A 48 -19.69 10.79 -6.16
CA CYS A 48 -20.49 10.19 -5.10
C CYS A 48 -20.66 8.69 -5.29
N ALA A 49 -20.97 8.25 -6.51
CA ALA A 49 -21.11 6.83 -6.85
C ALA A 49 -19.78 6.09 -6.67
N SER A 50 -18.66 6.70 -7.08
CA SER A 50 -17.33 6.12 -6.89
C SER A 50 -16.96 6.01 -5.41
N THR A 51 -17.29 7.01 -4.61
CA THR A 51 -17.03 7.01 -3.16
C THR A 51 -17.87 5.96 -2.42
N TRP A 52 -19.12 5.77 -2.84
CA TRP A 52 -20.00 4.74 -2.24
C TRP A 52 -19.75 3.34 -2.79
N GLY A 53 -19.37 3.24 -4.07
CA GLY A 53 -19.08 1.95 -4.73
C GLY A 53 -17.68 1.41 -4.42
N LEU A 54 -16.72 2.27 -4.07
CA LEU A 54 -15.40 1.88 -3.57
C LEU A 54 -15.50 1.65 -2.06
N SER A 55 -16.12 0.55 -1.66
CA SER A 55 -15.86 -0.04 -0.36
C SER A 55 -14.39 -0.47 -0.37
N PHE A 56 -13.51 0.29 0.29
CA PHE A 56 -12.18 -0.18 0.63
C PHE A 56 -12.32 -1.23 1.75
N ASP A 57 -13.01 -2.31 1.43
CA ASP A 57 -12.91 -3.53 2.22
C ASP A 57 -11.50 -4.06 1.95
N VAL A 58 -10.57 -3.67 2.80
CA VAL A 58 -9.20 -4.18 2.76
C VAL A 58 -9.31 -5.64 3.14
N GLU A 59 -9.42 -6.50 2.11
CA GLU A 59 -9.44 -7.94 2.28
C GLU A 59 -8.21 -8.31 3.11
N LYS A 60 -8.44 -8.78 4.33
CA LYS A 60 -7.36 -9.13 5.25
C LYS A 60 -6.48 -10.22 4.65
N VAL A 61 -5.19 -10.00 4.70
CA VAL A 61 -4.20 -10.97 4.22
C VAL A 61 -4.21 -12.18 5.17
N ARG A 62 -4.75 -13.29 4.70
CA ARG A 62 -4.74 -14.54 5.46
C ARG A 62 -3.33 -15.10 5.51
N TYR A 63 -2.79 -15.28 6.71
CA TYR A 63 -1.44 -15.80 6.89
C TYR A 63 -1.40 -16.98 7.84
N SER A 64 -0.44 -17.87 7.62
CA SER A 64 -0.07 -18.96 8.53
C SER A 64 1.37 -18.78 8.96
N VAL A 65 1.70 -19.32 10.13
CA VAL A 65 3.06 -19.25 10.67
C VAL A 65 3.62 -20.66 10.83
N LEU A 66 4.86 -20.84 10.42
CA LEU A 66 5.71 -21.98 10.77
C LEU A 66 6.77 -21.49 11.76
N ASP A 67 6.49 -21.59 13.07
CA ASP A 67 7.44 -21.20 14.12
C ASP A 67 8.29 -22.39 14.53
N ARG A 68 9.52 -22.45 14.03
CA ARG A 68 10.49 -23.50 14.37
C ARG A 68 11.40 -23.15 15.53
N ASP A 69 11.34 -21.89 16.01
CA ASP A 69 12.14 -21.40 17.13
C ASP A 69 11.42 -21.50 18.46
N GLN A 70 10.11 -21.24 18.46
CA GLN A 70 9.23 -21.30 19.64
C GLN A 70 9.73 -20.48 20.84
N SER A 71 10.55 -19.46 20.59
CA SER A 71 11.09 -18.57 21.62
C SER A 71 10.09 -17.48 22.01
N THR A 72 10.45 -16.69 23.04
CA THR A 72 9.67 -15.50 23.41
C THR A 72 9.72 -14.45 22.30
N ASP A 73 10.83 -14.35 21.57
CA ASP A 73 11.02 -13.34 20.54
C ASP A 73 10.29 -13.72 19.24
N SER A 74 10.24 -15.03 18.88
CA SER A 74 9.38 -15.50 17.79
C SER A 74 7.91 -15.21 18.05
N ARG A 75 7.42 -15.44 19.26
CA ARG A 75 6.04 -15.14 19.66
C ARG A 75 5.74 -13.65 19.61
N ARG A 76 6.65 -12.79 20.04
CA ARG A 76 6.50 -11.33 19.90
C ARG A 76 6.37 -10.91 18.46
N LEU A 77 7.16 -11.47 17.56
CA LEU A 77 7.03 -11.21 16.12
C LEU A 77 5.65 -11.60 15.61
N ILE A 78 5.16 -12.81 15.98
CA ILE A 78 3.81 -13.28 15.60
C ILE A 78 2.73 -12.35 16.16
N ASP A 79 2.87 -11.89 17.40
CA ASP A 79 1.91 -10.99 18.04
C ASP A 79 1.83 -9.62 17.34
N HIS A 80 2.93 -9.14 16.76
CA HIS A 80 2.91 -7.93 15.92
C HIS A 80 2.04 -8.12 14.67
N PHE A 81 2.15 -9.27 14.00
CA PHE A 81 1.28 -9.59 12.85
C PHE A 81 -0.19 -9.73 13.28
N ARG A 82 -0.45 -10.39 14.42
CA ARG A 82 -1.78 -10.56 14.99
C ARG A 82 -2.43 -9.23 15.38
N GLY A 83 -1.66 -8.28 15.88
CA GLY A 83 -2.12 -6.93 16.25
C GLY A 83 -2.43 -6.03 15.04
N SER A 84 -2.01 -6.40 13.84
CA SER A 84 -2.24 -5.61 12.64
C SER A 84 -3.64 -5.86 12.07
N THR A 85 -4.35 -4.79 11.72
CA THR A 85 -5.69 -4.86 11.10
C THR A 85 -5.68 -5.41 9.67
N TYR A 86 -4.50 -5.50 9.05
CA TYR A 86 -4.32 -5.96 7.68
C TYR A 86 -4.20 -7.48 7.56
N PHE A 87 -3.99 -8.20 8.67
CA PHE A 87 -3.71 -9.61 8.67
C PHE A 87 -4.79 -10.40 9.42
N GLU A 88 -5.05 -11.62 8.93
CA GLU A 88 -5.92 -12.62 9.57
C GLU A 88 -5.12 -13.90 9.78
N GLU A 89 -4.92 -14.27 11.04
CA GLU A 89 -4.15 -15.46 11.41
C GLU A 89 -4.95 -16.73 11.15
N LEU A 90 -4.34 -17.65 10.46
CA LEU A 90 -4.83 -19.02 10.28
C LEU A 90 -4.09 -19.98 11.22
N PRO A 91 -4.57 -21.21 11.38
CA PRO A 91 -3.88 -22.20 12.19
C PRO A 91 -2.40 -22.33 11.82
N PRO A 92 -1.49 -22.44 12.80
CA PRO A 92 -0.07 -22.57 12.57
C PRO A 92 0.25 -23.87 11.82
N LEU A 93 1.33 -23.85 11.06
CA LEU A 93 1.83 -25.02 10.34
C LEU A 93 2.73 -25.86 11.26
N GLY A 94 2.64 -27.17 11.12
CA GLY A 94 3.49 -28.10 11.87
C GLY A 94 4.79 -28.45 11.15
N ASP A 95 4.81 -28.34 9.82
CA ASP A 95 5.94 -28.76 8.99
C ASP A 95 6.09 -27.90 7.76
N ALA A 96 7.34 -27.82 7.24
CA ALA A 96 7.69 -27.06 6.04
C ALA A 96 7.00 -27.60 4.77
N ASP A 97 6.74 -28.90 4.70
CA ASP A 97 6.06 -29.53 3.55
C ASP A 97 4.61 -29.02 3.39
N GLN A 98 4.03 -28.50 4.46
CA GLN A 98 2.68 -27.91 4.44
C GLN A 98 2.63 -26.53 3.78
N ILE A 99 3.76 -25.83 3.64
CA ILE A 99 3.82 -24.49 3.05
C ILE A 99 3.28 -24.49 1.63
N ASP A 100 3.80 -25.38 0.79
CA ASP A 100 3.40 -25.52 -0.61
C ASP A 100 1.90 -25.86 -0.75
N GLN A 101 1.43 -26.79 0.06
CA GLN A 101 0.04 -27.21 0.06
C GLN A 101 -0.89 -26.06 0.49
N GLN A 102 -0.49 -25.30 1.50
CA GLN A 102 -1.27 -24.19 2.05
C GLN A 102 -1.41 -23.05 1.03
N LEU A 103 -0.31 -22.70 0.35
CA LEU A 103 -0.30 -21.66 -0.70
C LEU A 103 -1.08 -22.12 -1.95
N ARG A 104 -0.83 -23.34 -2.46
CA ARG A 104 -1.52 -23.87 -3.65
C ARG A 104 -3.03 -24.04 -3.45
N SER A 105 -3.47 -24.30 -2.23
CA SER A 105 -4.90 -24.40 -1.91
C SER A 105 -5.59 -23.03 -1.74
N ALA A 106 -4.84 -21.93 -1.91
CA ALA A 106 -5.29 -20.56 -1.69
C ALA A 106 -5.94 -20.34 -0.30
N ARG A 107 -5.65 -21.19 0.67
CA ARG A 107 -6.11 -21.02 2.05
C ARG A 107 -5.36 -19.89 2.73
N SER A 108 -4.05 -19.82 2.53
CA SER A 108 -3.17 -18.77 3.02
C SER A 108 -2.55 -18.02 1.83
N TRP A 109 -2.43 -16.72 1.96
CA TRP A 109 -1.75 -15.89 0.95
C TRP A 109 -0.32 -15.58 1.34
N LEU A 110 -0.02 -15.74 2.61
CA LEU A 110 1.30 -15.53 3.19
C LEU A 110 1.61 -16.66 4.17
N VAL A 111 2.81 -17.20 4.10
CA VAL A 111 3.35 -18.07 5.13
C VAL A 111 4.63 -17.43 5.66
N ILE A 112 4.72 -17.32 6.98
CA ILE A 112 5.87 -16.78 7.70
C ILE A 112 6.62 -17.98 8.29
N ASP A 113 7.86 -18.20 7.84
CA ASP A 113 8.74 -19.26 8.35
C ASP A 113 9.80 -18.63 9.27
N ILE A 114 9.72 -18.91 10.55
CA ILE A 114 10.68 -18.47 11.55
C ILE A 114 11.69 -19.59 11.79
N PRO A 115 12.97 -19.39 11.42
CA PRO A 115 13.98 -20.43 11.52
C PRO A 115 14.33 -20.75 12.97
N PRO A 116 14.85 -21.95 13.26
CA PRO A 116 15.33 -22.30 14.58
C PRO A 116 16.54 -21.42 14.97
N GLY A 117 16.58 -20.98 16.22
CA GLY A 117 17.62 -20.08 16.72
C GLY A 117 17.37 -18.60 16.49
N PHE A 118 16.20 -18.23 15.96
CA PHE A 118 15.80 -16.83 15.71
C PHE A 118 16.01 -15.92 16.93
N GLY A 119 15.44 -16.28 18.09
CA GLY A 119 15.57 -15.48 19.31
C GLY A 119 17.00 -15.38 19.81
N ARG A 120 17.77 -16.48 19.73
CA ARG A 120 19.19 -16.49 20.11
C ARG A 120 20.02 -15.57 19.24
N ASP A 121 19.80 -15.60 17.92
CA ASP A 121 20.54 -14.77 16.97
C ASP A 121 20.16 -13.29 17.10
N LEU A 122 18.89 -13.01 17.40
CA LEU A 122 18.42 -11.66 17.69
C LEU A 122 19.12 -11.07 18.94
N ILE A 123 19.22 -11.84 20.04
CA ILE A 123 19.93 -11.43 21.26
C ILE A 123 21.43 -11.25 20.99
N ALA A 124 22.01 -12.07 20.13
CA ALA A 124 23.42 -11.98 19.73
C ALA A 124 23.72 -10.85 18.73
N HIS A 125 22.73 -9.96 18.44
CA HIS A 125 22.81 -8.90 17.43
C HIS A 125 23.17 -9.42 16.03
N ARG A 126 22.84 -10.65 15.73
CA ARG A 126 22.84 -11.18 14.38
C ARG A 126 21.54 -10.80 13.70
N GLN A 127 21.52 -10.81 12.39
CA GLN A 127 20.33 -10.53 11.61
C GLN A 127 19.68 -11.87 11.18
N PRO A 128 18.78 -12.46 11.98
CA PRO A 128 18.14 -13.70 11.60
C PRO A 128 17.21 -13.45 10.41
N GLU A 129 17.27 -14.33 9.41
CA GLU A 129 16.42 -14.26 8.23
C GLU A 129 15.09 -14.96 8.51
N VAL A 130 13.98 -14.24 8.33
CA VAL A 130 12.61 -14.80 8.37
C VAL A 130 12.14 -15.04 6.95
N GLY A 131 11.67 -16.23 6.66
CA GLY A 131 11.13 -16.59 5.35
C GLY A 131 9.70 -16.05 5.18
N PHE A 132 9.45 -15.38 4.06
CA PHE A 132 8.10 -14.96 3.66
C PHE A 132 7.74 -15.63 2.33
N PHE A 133 6.82 -16.58 2.37
CA PHE A 133 6.31 -17.28 1.19
C PHE A 133 4.96 -16.71 0.83
N VAL A 134 4.83 -16.18 -0.39
CA VAL A 134 3.61 -15.49 -0.85
C VAL A 134 3.02 -16.26 -2.03
N ASP A 135 1.69 -16.39 -2.05
CA ASP A 135 0.99 -16.95 -3.21
C ASP A 135 1.18 -16.04 -4.43
N GLY A 136 1.86 -16.56 -5.45
CA GLY A 136 2.14 -15.87 -6.71
C GLY A 136 0.96 -15.84 -7.71
N GLY A 137 -0.19 -16.43 -7.38
CA GLY A 137 -1.35 -16.53 -8.28
C GLY A 137 -1.95 -15.19 -8.71
N SER A 138 -1.64 -14.11 -7.96
CA SER A 138 -2.00 -12.73 -8.33
C SER A 138 -0.82 -11.81 -8.05
N LEU A 139 -0.19 -11.28 -9.09
CA LEU A 139 0.97 -10.39 -8.97
C LEU A 139 0.68 -9.14 -8.12
N VAL A 140 -0.52 -8.57 -8.26
CA VAL A 140 -0.93 -7.39 -7.48
C VAL A 140 -1.10 -7.74 -6.00
N ARG A 141 -1.72 -8.88 -5.70
CA ARG A 141 -1.91 -9.38 -4.33
C ARG A 141 -0.58 -9.72 -3.68
N ALA A 142 0.30 -10.42 -4.41
CA ALA A 142 1.64 -10.77 -3.94
C ALA A 142 2.46 -9.53 -3.57
N ALA A 143 2.47 -8.48 -4.42
CA ALA A 143 3.18 -7.24 -4.15
C ALA A 143 2.62 -6.52 -2.91
N HIS A 144 1.29 -6.46 -2.77
CA HIS A 144 0.65 -5.83 -1.62
C HIS A 144 0.97 -6.57 -0.31
N THR A 145 0.87 -7.89 -0.32
CA THR A 145 1.17 -8.77 0.82
C THR A 145 2.64 -8.64 1.25
N ALA A 146 3.58 -8.67 0.30
CA ALA A 146 5.00 -8.51 0.58
C ALA A 146 5.33 -7.14 1.21
N ASN A 147 4.72 -6.07 0.72
CA ASN A 147 4.91 -4.73 1.27
C ASN A 147 4.34 -4.60 2.68
N SER A 148 3.16 -5.16 2.94
CA SER A 148 2.53 -5.17 4.27
C SER A 148 3.35 -5.98 5.28
N ALA A 149 3.87 -7.14 4.88
CA ALA A 149 4.73 -7.98 5.72
C ALA A 149 6.04 -7.25 6.08
N ARG A 150 6.68 -6.57 5.12
CA ARG A 150 7.89 -5.77 5.36
C ARG A 150 7.63 -4.63 6.34
N ALA A 151 6.50 -3.94 6.23
CA ALA A 151 6.16 -2.85 7.12
C ALA A 151 6.06 -3.32 8.58
N VAL A 152 5.37 -4.45 8.84
CA VAL A 152 5.23 -5.03 10.19
C VAL A 152 6.58 -5.50 10.72
N THR A 153 7.40 -6.14 9.89
CA THR A 153 8.75 -6.60 10.30
C THR A 153 9.66 -5.43 10.64
N MET A 154 9.59 -4.34 9.86
CA MET A 154 10.38 -3.14 10.13
C MET A 154 9.95 -2.46 11.43
N GLU A 155 8.65 -2.41 11.71
CA GLU A 155 8.12 -1.88 12.97
C GLU A 155 8.60 -2.71 14.16
N HIS A 156 8.59 -4.04 14.04
CA HIS A 156 9.13 -4.95 15.05
C HIS A 156 10.63 -4.69 15.29
N ALA A 157 11.44 -4.57 14.25
CA ALA A 157 12.87 -4.28 14.34
C ALA A 157 13.14 -2.94 15.03
N LEU A 158 12.36 -1.90 14.73
CA LEU A 158 12.47 -0.61 15.39
C LEU A 158 12.05 -0.66 16.87
N ALA A 159 11.01 -1.42 17.20
CA ALA A 159 10.57 -1.63 18.58
C ALA A 159 11.64 -2.37 19.41
N PHE A 160 12.28 -3.38 18.82
CA PHE A 160 13.37 -4.11 19.44
C PHE A 160 14.61 -3.23 19.66
N GLY A 161 15.00 -2.43 18.66
CA GLY A 161 16.12 -1.48 18.79
C GLY A 161 15.91 -0.40 19.87
N ARG A 162 14.67 0.01 20.12
CA ARG A 162 14.34 0.96 21.21
C ARG A 162 14.35 0.32 22.59
N SER A 163 14.05 -0.97 22.71
CA SER A 163 14.06 -1.70 23.99
C SER A 163 15.45 -2.15 24.41
N THR A 164 16.45 -2.04 23.54
CA THR A 164 17.84 -2.40 23.84
C THR A 164 18.66 -1.11 24.02
N PRO A 165 19.06 -0.73 25.27
CA PRO A 165 19.89 0.45 25.50
C PRO A 165 21.27 0.21 24.88
N GLY A 166 21.60 0.90 23.79
CA GLY A 166 22.94 0.85 23.17
C GLY A 166 22.97 0.48 21.68
N ALA A 167 21.85 0.20 21.01
CA ALA A 167 21.84 -0.02 19.58
C ALA A 167 21.92 1.33 18.82
N SER A 168 23.11 1.69 18.35
CA SER A 168 23.26 2.76 17.35
C SER A 168 22.67 2.30 16.03
N ILE A 169 21.70 3.05 15.53
CA ILE A 169 21.13 2.86 14.18
C ILE A 169 22.24 3.21 13.19
N PRO A 170 22.66 2.32 12.28
CA PRO A 170 23.54 2.71 11.20
C PRO A 170 22.78 3.68 10.29
N GLU A 171 23.31 4.90 10.13
CA GLU A 171 22.82 5.84 9.12
C GLU A 171 23.04 5.23 7.72
N LEU A 172 21.97 5.19 6.93
CA LEU A 172 21.97 4.86 5.51
C LEU A 172 22.30 6.10 4.69
#